data_dae2c2d61f64216058749a9695f5a839
#
_entry.id   dae2c2d61f64216058749a9695f5a839
#
_cell.length_a   1.000
_cell.length_b   1.000
_cell.length_c   1.000
_cell.angle_alpha   90.00
_cell.angle_beta   90.00
_cell.angle_gamma   90.00
#
_symmetry.space_group_name_H-M   'P 1'
#
loop_
_entity.id
_entity.type
_entity.pdbx_description
1 polymer ?
#
loop_
_entity_poly.entity_id
_entity_poly.type
_entity_poly.pdbx_seq_one_letter_code
_entity_poly.pdbx_strand_id
1 'polypeptide(L)'
;MPKINRLFANPEATESAFYDAIARADLDTLMSLWADEDEIVCIHPGAPRLVGQAAIRASWEAIFERGGVHIHPVQRHVVSSSMSAVHNLIEEIRRNDAETPDRHVLATNIYLKTAKGWRIAIHHASVAPGMAPADPAVSSMLH
;
A
#
# COMPACT_ATOMS: atom_id res chain seq x y z
N MET A 1 -2.80 24.13 7.56
CA MET A 1 -3.99 23.42 7.12
C MET A 1 -4.13 22.10 7.83
N PRO A 2 -5.13 21.98 8.70
CA PRO A 2 -5.28 20.80 9.53
C PRO A 2 -5.40 19.48 8.74
N LYS A 3 -6.09 19.49 7.60
CA LYS A 3 -6.29 18.28 6.79
C LYS A 3 -4.99 17.73 6.22
N ILE A 4 -4.09 18.62 5.76
CA ILE A 4 -2.80 18.19 5.20
C ILE A 4 -1.93 17.60 6.29
N ASN A 5 -1.91 18.22 7.47
CA ASN A 5 -1.12 17.72 8.59
C ASN A 5 -1.61 16.35 9.07
N ARG A 6 -2.93 16.11 9.06
CA ARG A 6 -3.49 14.82 9.44
C ARG A 6 -3.13 13.71 8.46
N LEU A 7 -3.11 14.03 7.16
CA LEU A 7 -2.84 13.04 6.11
C LEU A 7 -1.46 12.39 6.26
N PHE A 8 -0.48 13.17 6.71
CA PHE A 8 0.88 12.68 6.82
C PHE A 8 1.36 12.59 8.28
N ALA A 9 0.42 12.56 9.23
CA ALA A 9 0.73 12.62 10.66
C ALA A 9 1.41 11.35 11.19
N ASN A 10 1.11 10.20 10.59
CA ASN A 10 1.67 8.91 10.99
C ASN A 10 1.63 7.95 9.80
N PRO A 11 2.38 6.83 9.87
CA PRO A 11 2.41 5.89 8.74
C PRO A 11 1.04 5.29 8.41
N GLU A 12 0.21 5.05 9.42
CA GLU A 12 -1.11 4.46 9.22
C GLU A 12 -2.01 5.39 8.41
N ALA A 13 -1.94 6.69 8.67
CA ALA A 13 -2.71 7.68 7.91
C ALA A 13 -2.27 7.72 6.45
N THR A 14 -0.97 7.67 6.20
CA THR A 14 -0.42 7.62 4.84
C THR A 14 -0.86 6.35 4.12
N GLU A 15 -0.79 5.20 4.81
CA GLU A 15 -1.21 3.91 4.24
C GLU A 15 -2.70 3.90 3.91
N SER A 16 -3.54 4.38 4.80
CA SER A 16 -4.97 4.46 4.57
C SER A 16 -5.28 5.31 3.34
N ALA A 17 -4.62 6.45 3.22
CA ALA A 17 -4.78 7.33 2.06
C ALA A 17 -4.29 6.68 0.77
N PHE A 18 -3.23 5.86 0.85
CA PHE A 18 -2.69 5.14 -0.29
C PHE A 18 -3.72 4.16 -0.87
N TYR A 19 -4.27 3.29 -0.03
CA TYR A 19 -5.26 2.32 -0.50
C TYR A 19 -6.57 2.98 -0.94
N ASP A 20 -6.96 4.08 -0.29
CA ASP A 20 -8.12 4.86 -0.70
C ASP A 20 -7.92 5.50 -2.09
N ALA A 21 -6.75 6.08 -2.33
CA ALA A 21 -6.44 6.67 -3.63
C ALA A 21 -6.43 5.61 -4.74
N ILE A 22 -5.94 4.40 -4.44
CA ILE A 22 -5.97 3.28 -5.40
C ILE A 22 -7.42 2.92 -5.74
N ALA A 23 -8.29 2.84 -4.74
CA ALA A 23 -9.70 2.51 -4.97
C ALA A 23 -10.41 3.55 -5.84
N ARG A 24 -10.05 4.83 -5.69
CA ARG A 24 -10.67 5.92 -6.44
C ARG A 24 -9.94 6.24 -7.76
N ALA A 25 -8.86 5.54 -8.06
CA ALA A 25 -7.99 5.83 -9.22
C ALA A 25 -7.54 7.31 -9.23
N ASP A 26 -7.20 7.82 -8.06
CA ASP A 26 -6.78 9.21 -7.86
C ASP A 26 -5.25 9.29 -7.92
N LEU A 27 -4.72 9.44 -9.13
CA LEU A 27 -3.29 9.38 -9.39
C LEU A 27 -2.52 10.51 -8.67
N ASP A 28 -3.04 11.72 -8.71
CA ASP A 28 -2.34 12.85 -8.10
C ASP A 28 -2.24 12.69 -6.59
N THR A 29 -3.31 12.30 -5.93
CA THR A 29 -3.28 12.02 -4.50
C THR A 29 -2.32 10.88 -4.19
N LEU A 30 -2.40 9.79 -4.97
CA LEU A 30 -1.53 8.63 -4.78
C LEU A 30 -0.05 9.05 -4.83
N MET A 31 0.33 9.80 -5.85
CA MET A 31 1.73 10.18 -6.01
C MET A 31 2.19 11.19 -4.94
N SER A 32 1.28 11.98 -4.39
CA SER A 32 1.63 12.89 -3.31
C SER A 32 2.03 12.18 -2.01
N LEU A 33 1.65 10.89 -1.88
CA LEU A 33 1.95 10.09 -0.69
C LEU A 33 3.36 9.52 -0.70
N TRP A 34 4.04 9.56 -1.83
CA TRP A 34 5.42 9.07 -1.96
C TRP A 34 6.43 10.07 -1.46
N ALA A 35 7.54 9.57 -0.92
CA ALA A 35 8.65 10.43 -0.51
C ALA A 35 9.25 11.16 -1.71
N ASP A 36 9.75 12.36 -1.47
CA ASP A 36 10.36 13.18 -2.50
C ASP A 36 11.85 12.82 -2.61
N GLU A 37 12.09 11.59 -3.06
CA GLU A 37 13.41 10.98 -3.18
C GLU A 37 13.52 10.29 -4.53
N ASP A 38 14.72 10.26 -5.10
CA ASP A 38 14.96 9.58 -6.37
C ASP A 38 14.97 8.05 -6.24
N GLU A 39 15.17 7.56 -5.02
CA GLU A 39 15.36 6.13 -4.75
C GLU A 39 14.07 5.42 -4.29
N ILE A 40 12.92 6.04 -4.41
CA ILE A 40 11.66 5.37 -4.08
C ILE A 40 11.43 4.20 -5.03
N VAL A 41 10.84 3.13 -4.49
CA VAL A 41 10.68 1.86 -5.23
C VAL A 41 9.23 1.40 -5.19
N CYS A 42 8.76 0.93 -6.33
CA CYS A 42 7.46 0.28 -6.42
C CYS A 42 7.59 -1.01 -7.22
N ILE A 43 7.12 -2.12 -6.65
CA ILE A 43 7.08 -3.41 -7.33
C ILE A 43 5.65 -3.91 -7.27
N HIS A 44 5.01 -3.99 -8.44
CA HIS A 44 3.68 -4.57 -8.55
C HIS A 44 3.78 -6.10 -8.63
N PRO A 45 2.74 -6.84 -8.23
CA PRO A 45 2.79 -8.31 -8.27
C PRO A 45 3.16 -8.83 -9.66
N GLY A 46 4.22 -9.64 -9.69
CA GLY A 46 4.68 -10.25 -10.94
C GLY A 46 5.39 -9.31 -11.90
N ALA A 47 5.74 -8.10 -11.45
CA ALA A 47 6.30 -7.06 -12.32
C ALA A 47 7.72 -6.70 -11.92
N PRO A 48 8.48 -6.03 -12.80
CA PRO A 48 9.82 -5.59 -12.46
C PRO A 48 9.83 -4.40 -11.50
N ARG A 49 10.97 -4.20 -10.86
CA ARG A 49 11.16 -3.08 -9.93
C ARG A 49 11.19 -1.75 -10.68
N LEU A 50 10.38 -0.81 -10.20
CA LEU A 50 10.35 0.55 -10.71
C LEU A 50 11.00 1.48 -9.69
N VAL A 51 11.82 2.40 -10.14
CA VAL A 51 12.55 3.34 -9.29
C VAL A 51 12.27 4.76 -9.74
N GLY A 52 11.91 5.62 -8.80
CA GLY A 52 11.73 7.05 -9.04
C GLY A 52 10.29 7.44 -9.38
N GLN A 53 10.01 8.73 -9.24
CA GLN A 53 8.68 9.30 -9.39
C GLN A 53 8.06 9.03 -10.77
N ALA A 54 8.83 9.29 -11.83
CA ALA A 54 8.28 9.20 -13.19
C ALA A 54 7.85 7.78 -13.55
N ALA A 55 8.70 6.78 -13.25
CA ALA A 55 8.39 5.39 -13.55
C ALA A 55 7.21 4.88 -12.72
N ILE A 56 7.17 5.24 -11.45
CA ILE A 56 6.09 4.82 -10.54
C ILE A 56 4.78 5.46 -10.97
N ARG A 57 4.78 6.77 -11.28
CA ARG A 57 3.58 7.46 -11.75
C ARG A 57 3.05 6.82 -13.03
N ALA A 58 3.91 6.54 -14.00
CA ALA A 58 3.50 5.95 -15.27
C ALA A 58 2.84 4.59 -15.06
N SER A 59 3.36 3.78 -14.14
CA SER A 59 2.79 2.46 -13.87
C SER A 59 1.39 2.55 -13.25
N TRP A 60 1.18 3.44 -12.30
CA TRP A 60 -0.14 3.61 -11.69
C TRP A 60 -1.13 4.25 -12.67
N GLU A 61 -0.67 5.17 -13.50
CA GLU A 61 -1.51 5.75 -14.55
C GLU A 61 -2.05 4.66 -15.48
N ALA A 62 -1.19 3.72 -15.89
CA ALA A 62 -1.60 2.60 -16.73
C ALA A 62 -2.62 1.69 -16.02
N ILE A 63 -2.40 1.42 -14.74
CA ILE A 63 -3.34 0.62 -13.95
C ILE A 63 -4.70 1.33 -13.86
N PHE A 64 -4.69 2.63 -13.63
CA PHE A 64 -5.92 3.41 -13.44
C PHE A 64 -6.71 3.64 -14.73
N GLU A 65 -6.12 3.38 -15.90
CA GLU A 65 -6.88 3.40 -17.15
C GLU A 65 -8.04 2.41 -17.13
N ARG A 66 -7.92 1.34 -16.31
CA ARG A 66 -8.96 0.33 -16.13
C ARG A 66 -9.84 0.61 -14.92
N GLY A 67 -9.66 1.76 -14.28
CA GLY A 67 -10.38 2.14 -13.07
C GLY A 67 -9.63 1.79 -11.80
N GLY A 68 -10.26 2.04 -10.66
CA GLY A 68 -9.66 1.78 -9.37
C GLY A 68 -9.63 0.29 -9.03
N VAL A 69 -8.78 -0.04 -8.08
CA VAL A 69 -8.65 -1.40 -7.56
C VAL A 69 -9.02 -1.39 -6.09
N HIS A 70 -9.98 -2.21 -5.70
CA HIS A 70 -10.39 -2.31 -4.30
C HIS A 70 -9.50 -3.29 -3.57
N ILE A 71 -8.64 -2.75 -2.71
CA ILE A 71 -7.70 -3.52 -1.91
C ILE A 71 -8.08 -3.34 -0.44
N HIS A 72 -8.26 -4.46 0.26
CA HIS A 72 -8.52 -4.45 1.68
C HIS A 72 -7.28 -4.96 2.41
N PRO A 73 -6.52 -4.07 3.08
CA PRO A 73 -5.33 -4.49 3.83
C PRO A 73 -5.73 -5.16 5.14
N VAL A 74 -5.17 -6.33 5.40
CA VAL A 74 -5.44 -7.13 6.60
C VAL A 74 -4.15 -7.72 7.15
N GLN A 75 -4.20 -8.19 8.39
CA GLN A 75 -3.11 -8.88 9.06
C GLN A 75 -1.79 -8.09 9.01
N ARG A 76 -1.86 -6.83 9.40
CA ARG A 76 -0.70 -5.94 9.37
C ARG A 76 0.27 -6.26 10.50
N HIS A 77 1.53 -6.46 10.14
CA HIS A 77 2.65 -6.57 11.06
C HIS A 77 3.51 -5.32 10.92
N VAL A 78 3.82 -4.67 12.04
CA VAL A 78 4.51 -3.37 12.02
C VAL A 78 5.81 -3.44 12.80
N VAL A 79 6.88 -2.99 12.17
CA VAL A 79 8.17 -2.73 12.84
C VAL A 79 8.48 -1.27 12.58
N SER A 80 8.67 -0.51 13.63
CA SER A 80 8.86 0.93 13.46
C SER A 80 9.91 1.51 14.39
N SER A 81 10.45 2.64 13.97
CA SER A 81 11.32 3.50 14.76
C SER A 81 10.75 4.92 14.68
N SER A 82 11.47 5.89 15.27
CA SER A 82 11.02 7.28 15.25
C SER A 82 11.00 7.88 13.84
N MET A 83 11.81 7.35 12.91
CA MET A 83 11.99 7.92 11.58
C MET A 83 11.54 7.00 10.43
N SER A 84 11.21 5.74 10.73
CA SER A 84 10.79 4.79 9.70
C SER A 84 9.78 3.80 10.24
N ALA A 85 8.96 3.26 9.35
CA ALA A 85 8.00 2.22 9.68
C ALA A 85 7.93 1.23 8.54
N VAL A 86 7.87 -0.05 8.89
CA VAL A 86 7.71 -1.15 7.94
C VAL A 86 6.39 -1.84 8.26
N HIS A 87 5.48 -1.83 7.30
CA HIS A 87 4.21 -2.55 7.40
C HIS A 87 4.23 -3.72 6.44
N ASN A 88 4.17 -4.93 6.98
CA ASN A 88 3.97 -6.13 6.18
C ASN A 88 2.53 -6.57 6.38
N LEU A 89 1.82 -6.76 5.28
CA LEU A 89 0.39 -7.04 5.35
C LEU A 89 -0.07 -7.89 4.18
N ILE A 90 -1.31 -8.34 4.26
CA ILE A 90 -1.97 -9.03 3.16
C ILE A 90 -2.92 -8.04 2.50
N GLU A 91 -2.84 -7.96 1.18
CA GLU A 91 -3.79 -7.20 0.37
C GLU A 91 -4.82 -8.15 -0.21
N GLU A 92 -6.06 -8.04 0.25
CA GLU A 92 -7.17 -8.77 -0.35
C GLU A 92 -7.72 -7.94 -1.49
N ILE A 93 -7.58 -8.45 -2.71
CA ILE A 93 -8.02 -7.73 -3.91
C ILE A 93 -9.40 -8.25 -4.31
N ARG A 94 -10.35 -7.34 -4.39
CA ARG A 94 -11.73 -7.65 -4.77
C ARG A 94 -12.05 -7.01 -6.11
N ARG A 95 -12.68 -7.77 -6.98
CA ARG A 95 -13.20 -7.25 -8.24
C ARG A 95 -14.68 -6.93 -8.07
N ASN A 96 -15.03 -5.69 -8.42
CA ASN A 96 -16.41 -5.22 -8.40
C ASN A 96 -17.09 -5.58 -7.06
N ASP A 97 -18.22 -6.25 -7.12
CA ASP A 97 -19.04 -6.57 -5.95
C ASP A 97 -18.81 -7.98 -5.40
N ALA A 98 -17.70 -8.61 -5.75
CA ALA A 98 -17.39 -9.95 -5.25
C ALA A 98 -17.25 -9.93 -3.74
N GLU A 99 -17.94 -10.83 -3.04
CA GLU A 99 -17.87 -10.94 -1.59
C GLU A 99 -16.57 -11.55 -1.12
N THR A 100 -16.03 -12.48 -1.91
CA THR A 100 -14.77 -13.14 -1.59
C THR A 100 -13.64 -12.57 -2.44
N PRO A 101 -12.46 -12.37 -1.86
CA PRO A 101 -11.31 -11.90 -2.63
C PRO A 101 -10.93 -12.92 -3.71
N ASP A 102 -10.62 -12.43 -4.91
CA ASP A 102 -10.14 -13.28 -6.01
C ASP A 102 -8.82 -13.93 -5.66
N ARG A 103 -7.96 -13.19 -5.00
CA ARG A 103 -6.63 -13.63 -4.61
C ARG A 103 -6.10 -12.71 -3.52
N HIS A 104 -5.04 -13.15 -2.88
CA HIS A 104 -4.35 -12.31 -1.91
C HIS A 104 -2.93 -12.03 -2.37
N VAL A 105 -2.42 -10.92 -1.91
CA VAL A 105 -1.10 -10.41 -2.24
C VAL A 105 -0.40 -10.12 -0.92
N LEU A 106 0.88 -10.49 -0.84
CA LEU A 106 1.71 -10.09 0.29
C LEU A 106 2.39 -8.79 -0.07
N ALA A 107 2.28 -7.80 0.81
CA ALA A 107 2.87 -6.49 0.55
C ALA A 107 3.71 -6.03 1.72
N THR A 108 4.81 -5.36 1.39
CA THR A 108 5.64 -4.65 2.36
C THR A 108 5.70 -3.19 1.95
N ASN A 109 5.21 -2.34 2.83
CA ASN A 109 5.22 -0.89 2.65
C ASN A 109 6.19 -0.29 3.66
N ILE A 110 7.14 0.49 3.16
CA ILE A 110 8.11 1.18 4.02
C ILE A 110 7.85 2.67 3.94
N TYR A 111 7.70 3.29 5.11
CA TYR A 111 7.42 4.71 5.27
C TYR A 111 8.59 5.41 5.95
N LEU A 112 8.86 6.63 5.53
CA LEU A 112 9.88 7.47 6.14
C LEU A 112 9.24 8.75 6.67
N LYS A 113 9.69 9.20 7.83
CA LYS A 113 9.30 10.49 8.36
C LYS A 113 10.17 11.55 7.70
N THR A 114 9.55 12.35 6.84
CA THR A 114 10.22 13.42 6.12
C THR A 114 9.88 14.78 6.73
N ALA A 115 10.52 15.84 6.26
CA ALA A 115 10.18 17.20 6.68
C ALA A 115 8.73 17.56 6.36
N LYS A 116 8.11 16.87 5.40
CA LYS A 116 6.71 17.09 4.99
C LYS A 116 5.75 16.04 5.55
N GLY A 117 6.21 15.24 6.52
CA GLY A 117 5.42 14.19 7.14
C GLY A 117 5.81 12.79 6.66
N TRP A 118 5.00 11.81 7.04
CA TRP A 118 5.27 10.41 6.70
C TRP A 118 4.91 10.14 5.25
N ARG A 119 5.85 9.56 4.51
CA ARG A 119 5.71 9.28 3.07
C ARG A 119 6.17 7.88 2.75
N ILE A 120 5.62 7.31 1.67
CA ILE A 120 6.00 5.98 1.21
C ILE A 120 7.36 6.05 0.53
N ALA A 121 8.27 5.17 0.93
CA ALA A 121 9.57 5.02 0.28
C ALA A 121 9.60 3.77 -0.61
N ILE A 122 8.99 2.68 -0.16
CA ILE A 122 8.95 1.42 -0.91
C ILE A 122 7.57 0.80 -0.77
N HIS A 123 7.03 0.36 -1.89
CA HIS A 123 5.85 -0.52 -1.94
C HIS A 123 6.26 -1.76 -2.75
N HIS A 124 6.25 -2.91 -2.11
CA HIS A 124 6.63 -4.18 -2.76
C HIS A 124 5.54 -5.20 -2.51
N ALA A 125 4.88 -5.62 -3.58
CA ALA A 125 3.77 -6.56 -3.52
C ALA A 125 4.06 -7.79 -4.39
N SER A 126 3.64 -8.96 -3.90
CA SER A 126 3.80 -10.21 -4.63
C SER A 126 2.58 -11.09 -4.44
N VAL A 127 2.17 -11.78 -5.51
CA VAL A 127 1.06 -12.73 -5.41
C VAL A 127 1.51 -13.92 -4.59
N ALA A 128 0.73 -14.27 -3.57
CA ALA A 128 0.99 -15.45 -2.77
C ALA A 128 0.21 -16.64 -3.34
N PRO A 129 0.80 -17.84 -3.35
CA PRO A 129 0.08 -19.02 -3.82
C PRO A 129 -0.96 -19.45 -2.80
N GLY A 130 -2.04 -20.07 -3.29
CA GLY A 130 -3.07 -20.65 -2.45
C GLY A 130 -4.02 -19.63 -1.86
N MET A 131 -4.71 -20.02 -0.80
CA MET A 131 -5.67 -19.17 -0.09
C MET A 131 -4.96 -18.34 0.96
N ALA A 132 -5.56 -17.18 1.29
CA ALA A 132 -5.02 -16.35 2.34
C ALA A 132 -4.99 -17.13 3.66
N PRO A 133 -3.91 -17.02 4.45
CA PRO A 133 -3.85 -17.69 5.74
C PRO A 133 -4.89 -17.12 6.70
N ALA A 134 -5.34 -17.96 7.64
CA ALA A 134 -6.27 -17.52 8.67
C ALA A 134 -5.58 -16.49 9.58
N ASP A 135 -6.38 -15.56 10.11
CA ASP A 135 -5.88 -14.60 11.07
C ASP A 135 -5.33 -15.38 12.29
N PRO A 136 -4.08 -15.11 12.71
CA PRO A 136 -3.50 -15.83 13.86
C PRO A 136 -4.34 -15.76 15.14
N ALA A 137 -5.02 -14.64 15.38
CA ALA A 137 -5.89 -14.51 16.55
C ALA A 137 -7.08 -15.44 16.48
N VAL A 138 -7.70 -15.61 15.31
CA VAL A 138 -8.80 -16.54 15.10
C VAL A 138 -8.29 -17.97 15.19
N SER A 139 -7.14 -18.25 14.59
CA SER A 139 -6.54 -19.60 14.62
C SER A 139 -6.25 -20.05 16.04
N SER A 140 -5.71 -19.17 16.89
CA SER A 140 -5.41 -19.52 18.28
C SER A 140 -6.70 -19.76 19.11
N MET A 141 -7.79 -19.15 18.75
CA MET A 141 -9.08 -19.36 19.42
C MET A 141 -9.71 -20.73 19.10
N LEU A 142 -9.34 -21.31 17.98
CA LEU A 142 -9.87 -22.61 17.56
C LEU A 142 -9.14 -23.77 18.22
N HIS A 143 -8.06 -23.54 18.90
CA HIS A 143 -7.30 -24.52 19.63
C HIS A 143 -7.57 -24.44 21.11
#